data_d9cab2d1d49843760cd419c7cbdd14f8
#
_entry.id   d9cab2d1d49843760cd419c7cbdd14f8
#
_cell.length_a   1.000
_cell.length_b   1.000
_cell.length_c   1.000
_cell.angle_alpha   90.00
_cell.angle_beta   90.00
_cell.angle_gamma   90.00
#
_symmetry.space_group_name_H-M   'P 1'
#
loop_
_entity.id
_entity.type
_entity.pdbx_description
1 polymer ?
#
loop_
_entity_poly.entity_id
_entity_poly.type
_entity_poly.pdbx_seq_one_letter_code
_entity_poly.pdbx_strand_id
1 'polypeptide(L)'
;EATLQACLAGLAAQEGISESVEWIFVDNGSSDASVQILRSDPRVRLLYDKRPGAYSARNHGATVATGRILAFTDPDCVPGHTWLRSMLDTLKKPGIGVALGVRRPSPDTGMNRMLGDYDTTRDEWTLTCGEAEKYYGYTNNMGVNREIWERYGPYDDRPRGADTLFVRRVVEGEGCAAVQFVPTMNVSHLEMDGVRTYLLKMFTYGKSLQSYQRKIRVRPLSMRNRLTVFRETINSKSYGWLQSFALATLLVFGLAAWVAGRLYGHLITL
;
A
#
# COMPACT_ATOMS: atom_id res chain seq x y z
N GLU A 1 2.64 18.67 3.96
CA GLU A 1 3.69 19.63 3.57
C GLU A 1 5.08 19.05 3.83
N ALA A 2 5.51 18.81 5.08
CA ALA A 2 6.83 18.25 5.37
C ALA A 2 7.05 16.84 4.78
N THR A 3 6.02 16.00 4.79
CA THR A 3 6.06 14.67 4.17
C THR A 3 6.22 14.73 2.66
N LEU A 4 5.57 15.68 2.00
CA LEU A 4 5.64 15.88 0.55
C LEU A 4 7.06 16.22 0.08
N GLN A 5 7.79 17.10 0.80
CA GLN A 5 9.17 17.42 0.47
C GLN A 5 10.09 16.18 0.57
N ALA A 6 9.90 15.37 1.61
CA ALA A 6 10.64 14.11 1.76
C ALA A 6 10.31 13.11 0.63
N CYS A 7 9.04 13.02 0.22
CA CYS A 7 8.61 12.20 -0.91
C CYS A 7 9.30 12.64 -2.21
N LEU A 8 9.28 13.94 -2.53
CA LEU A 8 9.94 14.50 -3.71
C LEU A 8 11.45 14.25 -3.69
N ALA A 9 12.10 14.38 -2.54
CA ALA A 9 13.52 14.05 -2.38
C ALA A 9 13.80 12.57 -2.65
N GLY A 10 12.97 11.66 -2.12
CA GLY A 10 13.07 10.22 -2.37
C GLY A 10 12.86 9.84 -3.83
N LEU A 11 11.93 10.51 -4.52
CA LEU A 11 11.73 10.34 -5.96
C LEU A 11 12.94 10.86 -6.77
N ALA A 12 13.54 11.97 -6.35
CA ALA A 12 14.73 12.52 -7.00
C ALA A 12 15.98 11.67 -6.84
N ALA A 13 16.05 10.91 -5.74
CA ALA A 13 17.19 10.07 -5.38
C ALA A 13 17.14 8.66 -5.97
N GLN A 14 16.26 8.42 -6.98
CA GLN A 14 16.19 7.10 -7.61
C GLN A 14 17.43 6.78 -8.42
N GLU A 15 17.94 5.56 -8.27
CA GLU A 15 19.17 5.08 -8.88
C GLU A 15 18.92 3.92 -9.85
N GLY A 16 19.85 3.75 -10.81
CA GLY A 16 19.86 2.59 -11.72
C GLY A 16 18.72 2.55 -12.73
N ILE A 17 18.12 3.71 -13.04
CA ILE A 17 17.11 3.89 -14.08
C ILE A 17 17.70 4.62 -15.29
N SER A 18 17.43 4.09 -16.47
CA SER A 18 17.74 4.73 -17.77
C SER A 18 16.47 5.23 -18.49
N GLU A 19 15.32 4.79 -18.01
CA GLU A 19 14.03 5.14 -18.55
C GLU A 19 13.60 6.55 -18.14
N SER A 20 12.87 7.24 -19.01
CA SER A 20 12.24 8.51 -18.67
C SER A 20 11.09 8.30 -17.68
N VAL A 21 10.97 9.18 -16.68
CA VAL A 21 9.97 9.12 -15.63
C VAL A 21 9.12 10.38 -15.65
N GLU A 22 7.82 10.24 -15.69
CA GLU A 22 6.84 11.31 -15.51
C GLU A 22 6.45 11.42 -14.03
N TRP A 23 6.57 12.60 -13.44
CA TRP A 23 6.11 12.86 -12.08
C TRP A 23 4.77 13.59 -12.12
N ILE A 24 3.70 12.84 -11.95
CA ILE A 24 2.34 13.35 -12.00
C ILE A 24 1.76 13.40 -10.59
N PHE A 25 1.51 14.60 -10.11
CA PHE A 25 0.84 14.84 -8.83
C PHE A 25 -0.55 15.40 -9.09
N VAL A 26 -1.52 14.89 -8.37
CA VAL A 26 -2.93 15.33 -8.48
C VAL A 26 -3.36 15.91 -7.15
N ASP A 27 -3.53 17.23 -7.12
CA ASP A 27 -4.10 17.91 -5.96
C ASP A 27 -5.60 17.68 -5.87
N ASN A 28 -6.05 17.20 -4.74
CA ASN A 28 -7.45 16.88 -4.46
C ASN A 28 -8.04 17.81 -3.38
N GLY A 29 -7.65 19.08 -3.43
CA GLY A 29 -8.15 20.12 -2.54
C GLY A 29 -7.28 20.38 -1.31
N SER A 30 -5.96 20.42 -1.46
CA SER A 30 -5.04 20.80 -0.38
C SER A 30 -5.28 22.24 0.08
N SER A 31 -5.27 22.44 1.39
CA SER A 31 -5.44 23.76 2.03
C SER A 31 -4.14 24.32 2.63
N ASP A 32 -3.05 23.59 2.52
CA ASP A 32 -1.70 23.93 2.99
C ASP A 32 -0.77 24.35 1.82
N ALA A 33 0.53 24.49 2.07
CA ALA A 33 1.52 24.88 1.06
C ALA A 33 1.84 23.77 0.04
N SER A 34 1.17 22.62 0.05
CA SER A 34 1.46 21.48 -0.84
C SER A 34 1.44 21.88 -2.34
N VAL A 35 0.44 22.66 -2.76
CA VAL A 35 0.34 23.13 -4.15
C VAL A 35 1.52 24.04 -4.53
N GLN A 36 1.98 24.89 -3.62
CA GLN A 36 3.11 25.80 -3.87
C GLN A 36 4.42 25.00 -4.02
N ILE A 37 4.62 24.00 -3.16
CA ILE A 37 5.78 23.09 -3.22
C ILE A 37 5.81 22.36 -4.56
N LEU A 38 4.68 21.77 -4.98
CA LEU A 38 4.58 21.04 -6.24
C LEU A 38 4.83 21.95 -7.47
N ARG A 39 4.33 23.18 -7.45
CA ARG A 39 4.57 24.15 -8.54
C ARG A 39 6.01 24.63 -8.63
N SER A 40 6.75 24.61 -7.53
CA SER A 40 8.16 25.02 -7.53
C SER A 40 9.12 23.97 -8.08
N ASP A 41 8.69 22.71 -8.22
CA ASP A 41 9.51 21.63 -8.78
C ASP A 41 9.22 21.45 -10.28
N PRO A 42 10.18 21.82 -11.18
CA PRO A 42 9.96 21.76 -12.63
C PRO A 42 9.77 20.35 -13.19
N ARG A 43 10.07 19.30 -12.41
CA ARG A 43 9.87 17.89 -12.79
C ARG A 43 8.41 17.47 -12.63
N VAL A 44 7.63 18.21 -11.83
CA VAL A 44 6.26 17.86 -11.46
C VAL A 44 5.27 18.37 -12.50
N ARG A 45 4.48 17.45 -13.04
CA ARG A 45 3.23 17.77 -13.74
C ARG A 45 2.10 17.77 -12.71
N LEU A 46 1.67 18.96 -12.29
CA LEU A 46 0.60 19.14 -11.32
C LEU A 46 -0.76 19.18 -12.02
N LEU A 47 -1.68 18.34 -11.54
CA LEU A 47 -3.09 18.28 -11.96
C LEU A 47 -4.00 18.59 -10.77
N TYR A 48 -5.26 18.91 -11.06
CA TYR A 48 -6.29 19.20 -10.05
C TYR A 48 -7.51 18.29 -10.28
N ASP A 49 -7.96 17.61 -9.23
CA ASP A 49 -9.21 16.83 -9.29
C ASP A 49 -10.15 17.28 -8.16
N LYS A 50 -11.31 17.79 -8.53
CA LYS A 50 -12.35 18.24 -7.57
C LYS A 50 -13.21 17.09 -7.03
N ARG A 51 -13.15 15.92 -7.64
CA ARG A 51 -13.86 14.73 -7.16
C ARG A 51 -13.20 14.25 -5.87
N PRO A 52 -13.95 14.07 -4.77
CA PRO A 52 -13.35 13.69 -3.50
C PRO A 52 -12.76 12.28 -3.55
N GLY A 53 -11.60 12.10 -2.91
CA GLY A 53 -11.02 10.78 -2.68
C GLY A 53 -9.74 10.49 -3.45
N ALA A 54 -8.83 9.80 -2.78
CA ALA A 54 -7.50 9.49 -3.30
C ALA A 54 -7.53 8.58 -4.57
N TYR A 55 -8.53 7.73 -4.73
CA TYR A 55 -8.65 6.89 -5.93
C TYR A 55 -9.09 7.68 -7.15
N SER A 56 -9.95 8.70 -6.99
CA SER A 56 -10.30 9.64 -8.06
C SER A 56 -9.05 10.36 -8.57
N ALA A 57 -8.23 10.90 -7.67
CA ALA A 57 -6.98 11.56 -8.02
C ALA A 57 -6.01 10.60 -8.75
N ARG A 58 -5.83 9.37 -8.26
CA ARG A 58 -4.97 8.36 -8.91
C ARG A 58 -5.48 7.97 -10.31
N ASN A 59 -6.80 7.80 -10.47
CA ASN A 59 -7.41 7.55 -11.77
C ASN A 59 -7.14 8.69 -12.75
N HIS A 60 -7.29 9.94 -12.29
CA HIS A 60 -6.99 11.11 -13.13
C HIS A 60 -5.51 11.14 -13.54
N GLY A 61 -4.59 10.94 -12.60
CA GLY A 61 -3.16 10.84 -12.93
C GLY A 61 -2.85 9.74 -13.94
N ALA A 62 -3.43 8.55 -13.76
CA ALA A 62 -3.24 7.43 -14.66
C ALA A 62 -3.78 7.67 -16.07
N THR A 63 -4.85 8.47 -16.22
CA THR A 63 -5.45 8.82 -17.52
C THR A 63 -4.51 9.69 -18.36
N VAL A 64 -3.73 10.56 -17.72
CA VAL A 64 -2.81 11.49 -18.43
C VAL A 64 -1.38 10.98 -18.54
N ALA A 65 -1.04 9.96 -17.78
CA ALA A 65 0.28 9.31 -17.85
C ALA A 65 0.47 8.62 -19.20
N THR A 66 1.68 8.66 -19.75
CA THR A 66 2.04 8.07 -21.06
C THR A 66 2.95 6.84 -20.92
N GLY A 67 3.57 6.66 -19.75
CA GLY A 67 4.50 5.56 -19.45
C GLY A 67 3.85 4.18 -19.56
N ARG A 68 4.63 3.17 -19.92
CA ARG A 68 4.20 1.75 -20.00
C ARG A 68 3.97 1.13 -18.63
N ILE A 69 4.53 1.72 -17.59
CA ILE A 69 4.37 1.30 -16.20
C ILE A 69 3.82 2.49 -15.41
N LEU A 70 2.78 2.23 -14.64
CA LEU A 70 2.21 3.18 -13.69
C LEU A 70 2.75 2.86 -12.30
N ALA A 71 3.48 3.80 -11.71
CA ALA A 71 4.01 3.71 -10.34
C ALA A 71 3.16 4.56 -9.41
N PHE A 72 2.56 3.95 -8.39
CA PHE A 72 1.73 4.64 -7.41
C PHE A 72 2.46 4.72 -6.06
N THR A 73 2.50 5.93 -5.50
CA THR A 73 2.95 6.19 -4.13
C THR A 73 2.11 7.31 -3.52
N ASP A 74 2.24 7.52 -2.22
CA ASP A 74 1.52 8.58 -1.50
C ASP A 74 2.50 9.70 -1.08
N PRO A 75 2.04 10.95 -0.87
CA PRO A 75 2.91 12.07 -0.50
C PRO A 75 3.51 11.97 0.91
N ASP A 76 3.07 11.01 1.71
CA ASP A 76 3.62 10.63 3.02
C ASP A 76 4.55 9.41 2.96
N CYS A 77 4.89 8.96 1.76
CA CYS A 77 5.80 7.85 1.51
C CYS A 77 7.11 8.33 0.88
N VAL A 78 8.24 7.91 1.43
CA VAL A 78 9.56 8.18 0.87
C VAL A 78 10.09 6.93 0.19
N PRO A 79 10.16 6.90 -1.16
CA PRO A 79 10.72 5.77 -1.88
C PRO A 79 12.21 5.58 -1.58
N GLY A 80 12.63 4.32 -1.39
CA GLY A 80 14.05 3.98 -1.30
C GLY A 80 14.77 4.14 -2.65
N HIS A 81 16.09 4.28 -2.65
CA HIS A 81 16.90 4.63 -3.82
C HIS A 81 16.71 3.69 -5.02
N THR A 82 16.44 2.41 -4.78
CA THR A 82 16.23 1.39 -5.82
C THR A 82 14.76 1.05 -6.08
N TRP A 83 13.83 1.86 -5.57
CA TRP A 83 12.39 1.58 -5.63
C TRP A 83 11.88 1.44 -7.07
N LEU A 84 12.15 2.41 -7.94
CA LEU A 84 11.77 2.35 -9.35
C LEU A 84 12.50 1.23 -10.10
N ARG A 85 13.80 1.03 -9.83
CA ARG A 85 14.57 -0.05 -10.44
C ARG A 85 13.97 -1.42 -10.13
N SER A 86 13.68 -1.68 -8.86
CA SER A 86 13.06 -2.93 -8.41
C SER A 86 11.69 -3.17 -9.05
N MET A 87 10.90 -2.11 -9.20
CA MET A 87 9.61 -2.13 -9.88
C MET A 87 9.76 -2.49 -11.37
N LEU A 88 10.65 -1.77 -12.08
CA LEU A 88 10.91 -1.98 -13.51
C LEU A 88 11.41 -3.40 -13.79
N ASP A 89 12.41 -3.87 -13.03
CA ASP A 89 12.97 -5.20 -13.20
C ASP A 89 11.94 -6.31 -12.94
N THR A 90 10.98 -6.06 -12.06
CA THR A 90 9.88 -7.00 -11.79
C THR A 90 8.85 -6.98 -12.91
N LEU A 91 8.35 -5.81 -13.29
CA LEU A 91 7.27 -5.67 -14.27
C LEU A 91 7.71 -5.93 -15.72
N LYS A 92 9.03 -6.00 -16.00
CA LYS A 92 9.57 -6.46 -17.29
C LYS A 92 9.52 -7.98 -17.43
N LYS A 93 9.30 -8.74 -16.34
CA LYS A 93 9.21 -10.20 -16.41
C LYS A 93 7.89 -10.62 -17.06
N PRO A 94 7.91 -11.62 -17.95
CA PRO A 94 6.70 -12.14 -18.58
C PRO A 94 5.67 -12.61 -17.52
N GLY A 95 4.41 -12.27 -17.75
CA GLY A 95 3.31 -12.71 -16.90
C GLY A 95 3.11 -11.91 -15.60
N ILE A 96 4.01 -10.97 -15.26
CA ILE A 96 3.84 -10.09 -14.10
C ILE A 96 3.15 -8.79 -14.52
N GLY A 97 2.00 -8.52 -13.90
CA GLY A 97 1.18 -7.34 -14.19
C GLY A 97 1.17 -6.29 -13.08
N VAL A 98 1.35 -6.75 -11.82
CA VAL A 98 1.34 -5.89 -10.64
C VAL A 98 2.52 -6.22 -9.73
N ALA A 99 3.24 -5.21 -9.27
CA ALA A 99 4.28 -5.29 -8.25
C ALA A 99 3.82 -4.56 -6.99
N LEU A 100 3.92 -5.21 -5.83
CA LEU A 100 3.61 -4.64 -4.51
C LEU A 100 4.85 -4.71 -3.64
N GLY A 101 5.24 -3.60 -3.03
CA GLY A 101 6.49 -3.49 -2.28
C GLY A 101 6.32 -3.37 -0.77
N VAL A 102 7.44 -3.28 -0.08
CA VAL A 102 7.53 -3.16 1.38
C VAL A 102 7.21 -1.74 1.83
N ARG A 103 6.42 -1.62 2.90
CA ARG A 103 6.08 -0.36 3.56
C ARG A 103 6.70 -0.36 4.95
N ARG A 104 7.72 0.47 5.16
CA ARG A 104 8.37 0.60 6.45
C ARG A 104 7.74 1.74 7.26
N PRO A 105 7.45 1.55 8.54
CA PRO A 105 7.01 2.66 9.38
C PRO A 105 8.17 3.65 9.58
N SER A 106 7.86 4.92 9.82
CA SER A 106 8.84 5.92 10.19
C SER A 106 8.36 6.66 11.43
N PRO A 107 9.15 6.67 12.51
CA PRO A 107 10.48 6.09 12.64
C PRO A 107 10.47 4.55 12.69
N ASP A 108 11.47 3.91 12.09
CA ASP A 108 11.64 2.45 12.08
C ASP A 108 12.37 1.98 13.35
N THR A 109 11.73 2.15 14.50
CA THR A 109 12.29 1.87 15.82
C THR A 109 11.30 1.15 16.74
N GLY A 110 11.82 0.38 17.70
CA GLY A 110 11.01 -0.22 18.76
C GLY A 110 9.77 -0.97 18.26
N MET A 111 8.61 -0.61 18.79
CA MET A 111 7.32 -1.24 18.43
C MET A 111 6.91 -1.00 16.98
N ASN A 112 7.23 0.16 16.40
CA ASN A 112 6.93 0.43 14.99
C ASN A 112 7.66 -0.56 14.09
N ARG A 113 8.95 -0.84 14.37
CA ARG A 113 9.72 -1.85 13.63
C ARG A 113 9.09 -3.22 13.72
N MET A 114 8.70 -3.67 14.92
CA MET A 114 8.07 -4.97 15.09
C MET A 114 6.76 -5.10 14.32
N LEU A 115 5.92 -4.06 14.33
CA LEU A 115 4.69 -4.02 13.55
C LEU A 115 4.97 -3.99 12.03
N GLY A 116 5.97 -3.23 11.59
CA GLY A 116 6.39 -3.17 10.19
C GLY A 116 6.98 -4.49 9.69
N ASP A 117 7.74 -5.20 10.54
CA ASP A 117 8.27 -6.53 10.22
C ASP A 117 7.13 -7.56 10.10
N TYR A 118 6.16 -7.52 11.03
CA TYR A 118 4.96 -8.37 10.95
C TYR A 118 4.14 -8.05 9.70
N ASP A 119 3.91 -6.78 9.39
CA ASP A 119 3.15 -6.38 8.20
C ASP A 119 3.86 -6.81 6.92
N THR A 120 5.20 -6.68 6.85
CA THR A 120 6.00 -7.15 5.71
C THR A 120 5.88 -8.67 5.52
N THR A 121 6.04 -9.44 6.59
CA THR A 121 5.90 -10.91 6.54
C THR A 121 4.48 -11.32 6.16
N ARG A 122 3.46 -10.61 6.68
CA ARG A 122 2.07 -10.84 6.31
C ARG A 122 1.80 -10.56 4.83
N ASP A 123 2.33 -9.43 4.32
CA ASP A 123 2.15 -9.03 2.92
C ASP A 123 2.81 -10.06 1.99
N GLU A 124 4.04 -10.47 2.29
CA GLU A 124 4.76 -11.52 1.56
C GLU A 124 3.98 -12.84 1.58
N TRP A 125 3.63 -13.33 2.78
CA TRP A 125 2.86 -14.56 2.94
C TRP A 125 1.54 -14.53 2.16
N THR A 126 0.81 -13.42 2.22
CA THR A 126 -0.49 -13.26 1.56
C THR A 126 -0.36 -13.24 0.04
N LEU A 127 0.66 -12.55 -0.48
CA LEU A 127 0.88 -12.37 -1.92
C LEU A 127 1.65 -13.52 -2.57
N THR A 128 2.04 -14.53 -1.77
CA THR A 128 2.71 -15.76 -2.26
C THR A 128 1.95 -17.04 -1.95
N CYS A 129 0.86 -16.96 -1.16
CA CYS A 129 0.12 -18.15 -0.71
C CYS A 129 -0.66 -18.88 -1.83
N GLY A 130 -0.82 -18.27 -3.00
CA GLY A 130 -1.55 -18.86 -4.14
C GLY A 130 -3.09 -18.90 -3.96
N GLU A 131 -3.62 -18.35 -2.87
CA GLU A 131 -5.06 -18.30 -2.61
C GLU A 131 -5.63 -16.94 -3.01
N ALA A 132 -6.22 -16.87 -4.19
CA ALA A 132 -6.76 -15.64 -4.80
C ALA A 132 -7.60 -14.80 -3.82
N GLU A 133 -8.43 -15.43 -2.98
CA GLU A 133 -9.32 -14.75 -2.02
C GLU A 133 -8.59 -13.98 -0.91
N LYS A 134 -7.28 -14.21 -0.72
CA LYS A 134 -6.46 -13.53 0.27
C LYS A 134 -5.70 -12.33 -0.28
N TYR A 135 -5.51 -12.26 -1.60
CA TYR A 135 -4.76 -11.16 -2.22
C TYR A 135 -5.46 -9.82 -1.97
N TYR A 136 -4.66 -8.81 -1.73
CA TYR A 136 -5.10 -7.43 -1.58
C TYR A 136 -4.06 -6.46 -2.16
N GLY A 137 -4.46 -5.21 -2.37
CA GLY A 137 -3.60 -4.16 -2.87
C GLY A 137 -3.45 -2.99 -1.90
N TYR A 138 -2.43 -2.19 -2.15
CA TYR A 138 -2.19 -0.92 -1.49
C TYR A 138 -1.45 0.02 -2.45
N THR A 139 -2.04 1.18 -2.73
CA THR A 139 -1.54 2.13 -3.73
C THR A 139 -0.36 2.97 -3.30
N ASN A 140 0.00 2.95 -2.03
CA ASN A 140 1.15 3.72 -1.56
C ASN A 140 2.51 3.08 -1.90
N ASN A 141 2.52 1.86 -2.45
CA ASN A 141 3.70 1.18 -2.97
C ASN A 141 3.32 0.11 -3.99
N MET A 142 2.85 0.56 -5.16
CA MET A 142 2.34 -0.33 -6.22
C MET A 142 2.87 0.08 -7.59
N GLY A 143 3.34 -0.89 -8.36
CA GLY A 143 3.61 -0.77 -9.79
C GLY A 143 2.61 -1.58 -10.61
N VAL A 144 2.17 -1.05 -11.75
CA VAL A 144 1.21 -1.73 -12.62
C VAL A 144 1.61 -1.56 -14.08
N ASN A 145 1.63 -2.64 -14.85
CA ASN A 145 1.76 -2.57 -16.30
C ASN A 145 0.54 -1.88 -16.91
N ARG A 146 0.74 -1.00 -17.90
CA ARG A 146 -0.35 -0.26 -18.54
C ARG A 146 -1.42 -1.17 -19.11
N GLU A 147 -1.06 -2.26 -19.77
CA GLU A 147 -2.03 -3.21 -20.32
C GLU A 147 -2.96 -3.82 -19.25
N ILE A 148 -2.40 -4.10 -18.07
CA ILE A 148 -3.16 -4.57 -16.91
C ILE A 148 -4.05 -3.46 -16.35
N TRP A 149 -3.53 -2.22 -16.30
CA TRP A 149 -4.34 -1.07 -15.90
C TRP A 149 -5.52 -0.83 -16.85
N GLU A 150 -5.29 -0.87 -18.16
CA GLU A 150 -6.33 -0.67 -19.17
C GLU A 150 -7.39 -1.76 -19.14
N ARG A 151 -7.02 -3.00 -18.81
CA ARG A 151 -7.93 -4.14 -18.75
C ARG A 151 -8.74 -4.21 -17.44
N TYR A 152 -8.15 -3.90 -16.30
CA TYR A 152 -8.74 -4.12 -14.97
C TYR A 152 -9.01 -2.84 -14.17
N GLY A 153 -8.49 -1.71 -14.60
CA GLY A 153 -8.77 -0.40 -14.03
C GLY A 153 -10.03 0.25 -14.63
N PRO A 154 -10.32 1.48 -14.27
CA PRO A 154 -9.71 2.26 -13.20
C PRO A 154 -10.06 1.70 -11.80
N TYR A 155 -9.52 2.33 -10.74
CA TYR A 155 -10.01 2.06 -9.38
C TYR A 155 -11.47 2.44 -9.25
N ASP A 156 -12.21 1.67 -8.48
CA ASP A 156 -13.60 1.98 -8.16
C ASP A 156 -13.67 3.33 -7.39
N ASP A 157 -14.68 4.13 -7.68
CA ASP A 157 -14.96 5.35 -6.93
C ASP A 157 -15.55 5.00 -5.55
N ARG A 158 -14.67 4.96 -4.56
CA ARG A 158 -14.99 4.61 -3.17
C ARG A 158 -13.93 5.12 -2.21
N PRO A 159 -14.30 5.32 -0.94
CA PRO A 159 -13.34 5.86 0.04
C PRO A 159 -12.17 4.93 0.35
N ARG A 160 -12.37 3.59 0.34
CA ARG A 160 -11.34 2.60 0.70
C ARG A 160 -11.52 1.27 -0.04
N GLY A 161 -10.41 0.54 -0.24
CA GLY A 161 -10.39 -0.83 -0.74
C GLY A 161 -10.50 -0.98 -2.26
N ALA A 162 -10.46 0.12 -3.04
CA ALA A 162 -10.46 0.04 -4.49
C ALA A 162 -9.18 -0.60 -5.05
N ASP A 163 -8.06 -0.41 -4.37
CA ASP A 163 -6.79 -1.09 -4.64
C ASP A 163 -6.89 -2.62 -4.45
N THR A 164 -7.54 -3.04 -3.37
CA THR A 164 -7.82 -4.47 -3.13
C THR A 164 -8.74 -5.05 -4.20
N LEU A 165 -9.80 -4.33 -4.59
CA LEU A 165 -10.68 -4.73 -5.68
C LEU A 165 -9.95 -4.84 -7.02
N PHE A 166 -9.07 -3.89 -7.31
CA PHE A 166 -8.25 -3.90 -8.52
C PHE A 166 -7.33 -5.12 -8.55
N VAL A 167 -6.55 -5.35 -7.50
CA VAL A 167 -5.64 -6.52 -7.41
C VAL A 167 -6.43 -7.83 -7.52
N ARG A 168 -7.62 -7.90 -6.93
CA ARG A 168 -8.50 -9.08 -7.04
C ARG A 168 -8.95 -9.33 -8.47
N ARG A 169 -9.37 -8.28 -9.21
CA ARG A 169 -9.72 -8.42 -10.63
C ARG A 169 -8.55 -8.95 -11.45
N VAL A 170 -7.34 -8.45 -11.18
CA VAL A 170 -6.12 -8.94 -11.85
C VAL A 170 -5.87 -10.43 -11.53
N VAL A 171 -5.93 -10.81 -10.25
CA VAL A 171 -5.72 -12.21 -9.83
C VAL A 171 -6.79 -13.15 -10.41
N GLU A 172 -8.05 -12.70 -10.48
CA GLU A 172 -9.16 -13.47 -11.05
C GLU A 172 -9.03 -13.65 -12.57
N GLY A 173 -8.47 -12.67 -13.27
CA GLY A 173 -8.31 -12.71 -14.72
C GLY A 173 -6.98 -13.31 -15.20
N GLU A 174 -5.88 -13.02 -14.52
CA GLU A 174 -4.52 -13.40 -14.93
C GLU A 174 -3.89 -14.47 -14.02
N GLY A 175 -4.50 -14.79 -12.89
CA GLY A 175 -3.97 -15.71 -11.87
C GLY A 175 -3.09 -15.03 -10.83
N CYS A 176 -2.82 -15.76 -9.74
CA CYS A 176 -2.01 -15.27 -8.61
C CYS A 176 -0.57 -14.87 -9.02
N ALA A 177 0.00 -15.54 -10.00
CA ALA A 177 1.37 -15.29 -10.48
C ALA A 177 1.53 -13.89 -11.12
N ALA A 178 0.44 -13.26 -11.57
CA ALA A 178 0.48 -11.92 -12.15
C ALA A 178 0.71 -10.80 -11.12
N VAL A 179 0.59 -11.11 -9.83
CA VAL A 179 0.81 -10.16 -8.73
C VAL A 179 2.01 -10.62 -7.92
N GLN A 180 3.06 -9.81 -7.89
CA GLN A 180 4.31 -10.17 -7.21
C GLN A 180 4.61 -9.23 -6.04
N PHE A 181 4.96 -9.81 -4.88
CA PHE A 181 5.56 -9.09 -3.77
C PHE A 181 7.06 -8.89 -4.03
N VAL A 182 7.55 -7.64 -3.86
CA VAL A 182 8.92 -7.24 -4.20
C VAL A 182 9.61 -6.67 -2.96
N PRO A 183 10.41 -7.47 -2.22
CA PRO A 183 11.05 -7.03 -0.97
C PRO A 183 12.01 -5.84 -1.13
N THR A 184 12.61 -5.67 -2.31
CA THR A 184 13.54 -4.57 -2.61
C THR A 184 12.84 -3.27 -3.00
N MET A 185 11.56 -3.32 -3.35
CA MET A 185 10.72 -2.17 -3.65
C MET A 185 10.15 -1.62 -2.33
N ASN A 186 10.87 -0.74 -1.65
CA ASN A 186 10.50 -0.26 -0.33
C ASN A 186 10.19 1.23 -0.30
N VAL A 187 9.24 1.60 0.59
CA VAL A 187 8.93 2.99 0.94
C VAL A 187 8.92 3.14 2.46
N SER A 188 9.39 4.30 2.96
CA SER A 188 9.21 4.71 4.35
C SER A 188 7.92 5.50 4.48
N HIS A 189 6.97 5.01 5.28
CA HIS A 189 5.65 5.62 5.48
C HIS A 189 5.69 6.53 6.72
N LEU A 190 5.70 7.84 6.50
CA LEU A 190 6.00 8.86 7.53
C LEU A 190 4.90 9.06 8.58
N GLU A 191 3.68 8.62 8.29
CA GLU A 191 2.54 8.73 9.22
C GLU A 191 2.30 7.48 10.09
N MET A 192 3.28 6.60 10.22
CA MET A 192 3.17 5.36 11.01
C MET A 192 3.89 5.50 12.36
N ASP A 193 3.52 6.50 13.16
CA ASP A 193 4.21 6.88 14.39
C ASP A 193 3.55 6.36 15.68
N GLY A 194 3.60 5.09 15.94
CA GLY A 194 3.28 4.55 17.27
C GLY A 194 1.97 3.79 17.40
N VAL A 195 1.74 3.28 18.63
CA VAL A 195 0.66 2.34 18.95
C VAL A 195 -0.73 2.95 18.76
N ARG A 196 -0.91 4.23 19.12
CA ARG A 196 -2.19 4.90 18.96
C ARG A 196 -2.61 4.94 17.49
N THR A 197 -1.70 5.37 16.62
CA THR A 197 -1.94 5.42 15.16
C THR A 197 -2.22 4.04 14.61
N TYR A 198 -1.47 3.02 15.05
CA TYR A 198 -1.73 1.63 14.68
C TYR A 198 -3.14 1.18 15.07
N LEU A 199 -3.57 1.38 16.32
CA LEU A 199 -4.90 0.97 16.80
C LEU A 199 -6.03 1.70 16.07
N LEU A 200 -5.89 3.00 15.80
CA LEU A 200 -6.84 3.80 15.02
C LEU A 200 -6.93 3.30 13.57
N LYS A 201 -5.81 2.95 12.95
CA LYS A 201 -5.79 2.34 11.61
C LYS A 201 -6.49 0.98 11.62
N MET A 202 -6.23 0.12 12.61
CA MET A 202 -6.92 -1.17 12.74
C MET A 202 -8.43 -1.00 12.90
N PHE A 203 -8.89 -0.09 13.76
CA PHE A 203 -10.30 0.23 13.90
C PHE A 203 -10.92 0.69 12.56
N THR A 204 -10.23 1.61 11.87
CA THR A 204 -10.69 2.14 10.59
C THR A 204 -10.77 1.06 9.51
N TYR A 205 -9.81 0.12 9.47
CA TYR A 205 -9.84 -1.02 8.56
C TYR A 205 -11.00 -1.96 8.86
N GLY A 206 -11.27 -2.23 10.14
CA GLY A 206 -12.45 -3.00 10.55
C GLY A 206 -13.75 -2.35 10.08
N LYS A 207 -13.91 -1.04 10.35
CA LYS A 207 -15.08 -0.25 9.96
C LYS A 207 -15.32 -0.25 8.44
N SER A 208 -14.26 -0.08 7.65
CA SER A 208 -14.36 0.03 6.19
C SER A 208 -14.58 -1.31 5.47
N LEU A 209 -14.36 -2.43 6.15
CA LEU A 209 -14.44 -3.76 5.53
C LEU A 209 -15.80 -4.02 4.85
N GLN A 210 -16.88 -3.56 5.46
CA GLN A 210 -18.23 -3.77 4.92
C GLN A 210 -18.50 -3.06 3.61
N SER A 211 -17.82 -1.93 3.35
CA SER A 211 -18.01 -1.16 2.13
C SER A 211 -17.60 -1.93 0.86
N TYR A 212 -16.75 -2.94 0.99
CA TYR A 212 -16.27 -3.73 -0.16
C TYR A 212 -16.53 -5.24 -0.06
N GLN A 213 -16.82 -5.80 1.12
CA GLN A 213 -17.15 -7.24 1.28
C GLN A 213 -18.40 -7.66 0.49
N ARG A 214 -19.32 -6.74 0.20
CA ARG A 214 -20.52 -7.02 -0.62
C ARG A 214 -20.19 -7.27 -2.10
N LYS A 215 -19.02 -6.79 -2.58
CA LYS A 215 -18.62 -6.92 -3.99
C LYS A 215 -17.68 -8.09 -4.26
N ILE A 216 -16.87 -8.47 -3.27
CA ILE A 216 -15.91 -9.59 -3.38
C ILE A 216 -15.87 -10.40 -2.09
N ARG A 217 -15.62 -11.70 -2.23
CA ARG A 217 -15.30 -12.56 -1.09
C ARG A 217 -13.88 -12.23 -0.61
N VAL A 218 -13.76 -11.36 0.41
CA VAL A 218 -12.51 -11.16 1.12
C VAL A 218 -12.48 -12.17 2.26
N ARG A 219 -11.50 -13.07 2.24
CA ARG A 219 -11.21 -13.93 3.38
C ARG A 219 -10.12 -13.31 4.25
N PRO A 220 -10.46 -12.74 5.41
CA PRO A 220 -9.45 -12.33 6.38
C PRO A 220 -8.58 -13.53 6.76
N LEU A 221 -7.32 -13.26 7.10
CA LEU A 221 -6.43 -14.30 7.60
C LEU A 221 -7.07 -15.00 8.79
N SER A 222 -7.15 -16.34 8.73
CA SER A 222 -7.58 -17.18 9.86
C SER A 222 -6.59 -17.04 11.03
N MET A 223 -7.02 -17.43 12.24
CA MET A 223 -6.10 -17.44 13.40
C MET A 223 -4.88 -18.33 13.16
N ARG A 224 -5.05 -19.46 12.46
CA ARG A 224 -3.94 -20.32 12.05
C ARG A 224 -2.94 -19.58 11.17
N ASN A 225 -3.41 -18.86 10.16
CA ASN A 225 -2.54 -18.10 9.26
C ASN A 225 -1.83 -16.96 10.00
N ARG A 226 -2.53 -16.27 10.92
CA ARG A 226 -1.94 -15.21 11.77
C ARG A 226 -0.82 -15.76 12.65
N LEU A 227 -1.01 -16.95 13.23
CA LEU A 227 0.02 -17.63 14.01
C LEU A 227 1.21 -18.07 13.15
N THR A 228 0.97 -18.52 11.91
CA THR A 228 2.05 -18.81 10.95
C THR A 228 2.87 -17.57 10.67
N VAL A 229 2.24 -16.47 10.24
CA VAL A 229 2.91 -15.19 9.98
C VAL A 229 3.66 -14.69 11.22
N PHE A 230 3.07 -14.77 12.40
CA PHE A 230 3.73 -14.40 13.65
C PHE A 230 5.01 -15.22 13.88
N ARG A 231 4.95 -16.56 13.75
CA ARG A 231 6.11 -17.44 13.91
C ARG A 231 7.19 -17.15 12.88
N GLU A 232 6.82 -16.95 11.64
CA GLU A 232 7.74 -16.57 10.57
C GLU A 232 8.42 -15.24 10.86
N THR A 233 7.67 -14.25 11.37
CA THR A 233 8.23 -12.95 11.74
C THR A 233 9.26 -13.08 12.85
N ILE A 234 8.92 -13.72 13.97
CA ILE A 234 9.85 -13.85 15.11
C ILE A 234 11.09 -14.65 14.75
N ASN A 235 10.96 -15.68 13.92
CA ASN A 235 12.09 -16.52 13.50
C ASN A 235 13.00 -15.77 12.51
N SER A 236 12.43 -15.17 11.46
CA SER A 236 13.22 -14.46 10.43
C SER A 236 13.93 -13.22 10.97
N LYS A 237 13.36 -12.58 12.02
CA LYS A 237 13.93 -11.41 12.68
C LYS A 237 14.71 -11.76 13.95
N SER A 238 14.77 -13.04 14.32
CA SER A 238 15.47 -13.52 15.52
C SER A 238 15.02 -12.80 16.80
N TYR A 239 13.70 -12.57 16.95
CA TYR A 239 13.17 -11.90 18.14
C TYR A 239 13.27 -12.77 19.39
N GLY A 240 13.82 -12.17 20.46
CA GLY A 240 13.84 -12.78 21.78
C GLY A 240 12.42 -12.86 22.39
N TRP A 241 12.31 -13.54 23.53
CA TRP A 241 11.02 -13.78 24.18
C TRP A 241 10.27 -12.49 24.56
N LEU A 242 10.97 -11.45 25.03
CA LEU A 242 10.37 -10.14 25.36
C LEU A 242 9.76 -9.45 24.14
N GLN A 243 10.51 -9.42 23.03
CA GLN A 243 10.03 -8.83 21.78
C GLN A 243 8.86 -9.60 21.20
N SER A 244 8.93 -10.95 21.26
CA SER A 244 7.85 -11.82 20.80
C SER A 244 6.57 -11.62 21.62
N PHE A 245 6.70 -11.49 22.95
CA PHE A 245 5.58 -11.19 23.85
C PHE A 245 5.00 -9.79 23.57
N ALA A 246 5.85 -8.77 23.40
CA ALA A 246 5.40 -7.42 23.06
C ALA A 246 4.66 -7.38 21.73
N LEU A 247 5.19 -8.03 20.68
CA LEU A 247 4.53 -8.11 19.37
C LEU A 247 3.19 -8.84 19.49
N ALA A 248 3.13 -10.00 20.18
CA ALA A 248 1.87 -10.73 20.39
C ALA A 248 0.81 -9.84 21.06
N THR A 249 1.20 -9.11 22.10
CA THR A 249 0.32 -8.17 22.81
C THR A 249 -0.22 -7.08 21.88
N LEU A 250 0.66 -6.44 21.08
CA LEU A 250 0.25 -5.43 20.09
C LEU A 250 -0.74 -5.98 19.06
N LEU A 251 -0.50 -7.21 18.57
CA LEU A 251 -1.36 -7.85 17.59
C LEU A 251 -2.74 -8.20 18.17
N VAL A 252 -2.81 -8.61 19.45
CA VAL A 252 -4.08 -8.87 20.16
C VAL A 252 -4.88 -7.57 20.29
N PHE A 253 -4.26 -6.46 20.73
CA PHE A 253 -4.92 -5.17 20.79
C PHE A 253 -5.35 -4.66 19.42
N GLY A 254 -4.50 -4.83 18.40
CA GLY A 254 -4.84 -4.51 17.02
C GLY A 254 -6.04 -5.30 16.50
N LEU A 255 -6.11 -6.60 16.80
CA LEU A 255 -7.25 -7.44 16.44
C LEU A 255 -8.53 -6.98 17.17
N ALA A 256 -8.44 -6.67 18.46
CA ALA A 256 -9.58 -6.15 19.24
C ALA A 256 -10.09 -4.81 18.65
N ALA A 257 -9.20 -3.88 18.32
CA ALA A 257 -9.55 -2.63 17.67
C ALA A 257 -10.21 -2.86 16.30
N TRP A 258 -9.69 -3.81 15.51
CA TRP A 258 -10.28 -4.17 14.22
C TRP A 258 -11.69 -4.78 14.36
N VAL A 259 -11.90 -5.67 15.34
CA VAL A 259 -13.22 -6.25 15.63
C VAL A 259 -14.20 -5.16 16.07
N ALA A 260 -13.78 -4.27 16.97
CA ALA A 260 -14.58 -3.12 17.40
C ALA A 260 -14.98 -2.23 16.21
N GLY A 261 -14.04 -1.91 15.32
CA GLY A 261 -14.31 -1.17 14.09
C GLY A 261 -15.33 -1.87 13.19
N ARG A 262 -15.21 -3.19 13.03
CA ARG A 262 -16.14 -3.98 12.23
C ARG A 262 -17.56 -3.97 12.80
N LEU A 263 -17.71 -4.13 14.12
CA LEU A 263 -19.00 -4.05 14.79
C LEU A 263 -19.61 -2.65 14.65
N TYR A 264 -18.81 -1.61 14.90
CA TYR A 264 -19.23 -0.22 14.70
C TYR A 264 -19.68 0.06 13.27
N GLY A 265 -18.92 -0.40 12.26
CA GLY A 265 -19.28 -0.28 10.86
C GLY A 265 -20.61 -0.95 10.52
N HIS A 266 -20.92 -2.07 11.18
CA HIS A 266 -22.21 -2.76 11.03
C HIS A 266 -23.39 -1.94 11.55
N LEU A 267 -23.21 -1.31 12.70
CA LEU A 267 -24.25 -0.51 13.36
C LEU A 267 -24.62 0.76 12.57
N ILE A 268 -23.67 1.38 11.87
CA ILE A 268 -23.94 2.61 11.10
C ILE A 268 -24.40 2.38 9.67
N THR A 269 -24.41 1.12 9.19
CA THR A 269 -24.91 0.73 7.85
C THR A 269 -26.27 0.06 7.89
N LEU A 270 -26.85 -0.14 9.06
CA LEU A 270 -28.25 -0.46 9.33
C LEU A 270 -29.07 0.81 9.48
#